data_e3c5310edb1c5bfa8ac2ce0377a3c0c6
#
_entry.id   e3c5310edb1c5bfa8ac2ce0377a3c0c6
#
_cell.length_a   1.000
_cell.length_b   1.000
_cell.length_c   1.000
_cell.angle_alpha   90.00
_cell.angle_beta   90.00
_cell.angle_gamma   90.00
#
_symmetry.space_group_name_H-M   'P 1'
#
loop_
_entity.id
_entity.type
_entity.pdbx_description
1 polymer ?
#
loop_
_entity_poly.entity_id
_entity_poly.type
_entity_poly.pdbx_seq_one_letter_code
_entity_poly.pdbx_strand_id
1 'polypeptide(L)'
;KGFGIQGSGVTEFYLEANTSKTVTVDNVPHSALVVYKYDAKTGKGLEGCRFELRYLGGGTSGTGGTVIGTYVTGPNGAFTVTNLKRGTYICQEIGSDGNHIIDREPQTVWISGEDQDVVTLRFGNAPLGSLLITKLSDDSKHEPLSGVEFLLTDSSGNYLGNDNGRFTTNAAGEILVDGLEPGMTVIAREVRAKTGYLLDDSPQHALIKSGETAHLQFLNQPAGNLIIRKVSSGPNGEPLEGVEFKITYADGSFVPDANGELSSNGIYYTNKSGEIRISSVVGTVVATETKTIPGFTIDEATRTQTVVVNPNDTQTLTFYNKPTTTLILQKYISGTKNEPLAGVQFLVTDSSGAVVGPNNGYY
;
A
#
# COMPACT_ATOMS: atom_id res chain seq x y z
N LYS A 1 -2.19 49.22 -34.46
CA LYS A 1 -1.81 48.11 -33.59
C LYS A 1 -0.39 47.68 -33.98
N GLY A 2 0.54 47.55 -33.00
CA GLY A 2 1.93 47.13 -33.23
C GLY A 2 2.92 48.29 -33.36
N PHE A 3 2.50 49.52 -33.18
CA PHE A 3 3.36 50.67 -33.19
C PHE A 3 3.16 51.55 -31.96
N GLY A 4 4.23 52.10 -31.40
CA GLY A 4 4.25 53.08 -30.33
C GLY A 4 4.53 54.47 -30.82
N ILE A 5 4.26 55.47 -30.01
CA ILE A 5 4.57 56.85 -30.29
C ILE A 5 6.03 57.12 -29.92
N GLN A 6 6.82 57.69 -30.81
CA GLN A 6 8.19 58.06 -30.51
C GLN A 6 8.24 59.30 -29.61
N GLY A 7 9.06 59.26 -28.55
CA GLY A 7 9.19 60.33 -27.60
C GLY A 7 7.98 60.57 -26.69
N SER A 8 7.65 61.82 -26.40
CA SER A 8 6.52 62.23 -25.53
C SER A 8 5.16 62.14 -26.20
N GLY A 9 5.12 61.88 -27.50
CA GLY A 9 3.90 61.95 -28.30
C GLY A 9 3.39 63.38 -28.54
N VAL A 10 4.13 64.37 -28.10
CA VAL A 10 3.81 65.78 -28.29
C VAL A 10 4.90 66.45 -29.16
N THR A 11 4.50 67.01 -30.22
CA THR A 11 5.38 67.83 -31.10
C THR A 11 4.82 69.26 -31.17
N GLU A 12 5.60 70.21 -30.66
CA GLU A 12 5.25 71.60 -30.67
C GLU A 12 5.94 72.25 -31.86
N PHE A 13 5.23 73.07 -32.60
CA PHE A 13 5.79 73.84 -33.73
C PHE A 13 5.11 75.15 -33.84
N TYR A 14 5.86 76.12 -34.36
CA TYR A 14 5.39 77.44 -34.64
C TYR A 14 5.10 77.61 -36.15
N LEU A 15 3.95 78.20 -36.50
CA LEU A 15 3.56 78.50 -37.84
C LEU A 15 3.52 80.00 -38.03
N GLU A 16 4.27 80.53 -39.06
CA GLU A 16 4.22 81.90 -39.48
C GLU A 16 3.11 82.10 -40.56
N ALA A 17 2.58 83.29 -40.62
CA ALA A 17 1.55 83.65 -41.60
C ALA A 17 2.06 83.41 -43.03
N ASN A 18 1.24 82.79 -43.90
CA ASN A 18 1.54 82.42 -45.29
C ASN A 18 2.68 81.42 -45.50
N THR A 19 3.03 80.65 -44.49
CA THR A 19 3.99 79.55 -44.63
C THR A 19 3.31 78.17 -44.38
N SER A 20 3.86 77.15 -45.00
CA SER A 20 3.50 75.74 -44.71
C SER A 20 4.68 75.01 -44.04
N LYS A 21 4.39 74.21 -43.05
CA LYS A 21 5.41 73.40 -42.39
C LYS A 21 4.95 71.97 -42.40
N THR A 22 5.82 71.09 -42.86
CA THR A 22 5.60 69.65 -42.79
C THR A 22 6.12 69.16 -41.47
N VAL A 23 5.29 68.40 -40.69
CA VAL A 23 5.68 67.72 -39.49
C VAL A 23 5.58 66.23 -39.77
N THR A 24 6.71 65.54 -39.64
CA THR A 24 6.77 64.14 -39.81
C THR A 24 6.69 63.48 -38.37
N VAL A 25 5.79 62.56 -38.18
CA VAL A 25 5.65 61.81 -36.95
C VAL A 25 5.89 60.36 -37.28
N ASP A 26 6.94 59.81 -36.70
CA ASP A 26 7.28 58.40 -36.89
C ASP A 26 6.70 57.57 -35.74
N ASN A 27 6.10 56.49 -36.10
CA ASN A 27 5.71 55.47 -35.13
C ASN A 27 6.76 54.34 -35.11
N VAL A 28 7.19 53.97 -33.93
CA VAL A 28 8.15 52.89 -33.76
C VAL A 28 7.38 51.59 -33.63
N PRO A 29 7.66 50.58 -34.45
CA PRO A 29 7.07 49.25 -34.24
C PRO A 29 7.54 48.68 -32.91
N HIS A 30 6.63 48.01 -32.24
CA HIS A 30 6.95 47.31 -31.00
C HIS A 30 7.35 45.85 -31.29
N SER A 31 8.42 45.44 -30.67
CA SER A 31 8.91 44.08 -30.71
C SER A 31 7.98 43.10 -29.95
N ALA A 32 8.06 41.85 -30.29
CA ALA A 32 7.34 40.77 -29.62
C ALA A 32 8.29 39.73 -29.01
N LEU A 33 7.86 39.15 -27.91
CA LEU A 33 8.51 38.00 -27.29
C LEU A 33 7.58 36.80 -27.41
N VAL A 34 8.06 35.72 -27.99
CA VAL A 34 7.42 34.41 -28.00
C VAL A 34 8.12 33.55 -26.96
N VAL A 35 7.37 32.96 -26.05
CA VAL A 35 7.87 31.95 -25.13
C VAL A 35 7.28 30.63 -25.55
N TYR A 36 8.15 29.64 -25.82
CA TYR A 36 7.78 28.28 -26.19
C TYR A 36 8.21 27.33 -25.10
N LYS A 37 7.26 26.65 -24.49
CA LYS A 37 7.42 25.63 -23.46
C LYS A 37 7.21 24.25 -24.04
N TYR A 38 8.12 23.34 -23.78
CA TYR A 38 8.07 21.99 -24.37
C TYR A 38 8.54 20.90 -23.39
N ASP A 39 8.05 19.71 -23.61
CA ASP A 39 8.53 18.47 -22.99
C ASP A 39 9.95 18.19 -23.51
N ALA A 40 10.92 18.17 -22.62
CA ALA A 40 12.34 17.98 -22.97
C ALA A 40 12.64 16.59 -23.57
N LYS A 41 11.79 15.58 -23.33
CA LYS A 41 11.94 14.22 -23.87
C LYS A 41 11.36 14.09 -25.28
N THR A 42 10.20 14.70 -25.52
CA THR A 42 9.44 14.53 -26.79
C THR A 42 9.49 15.74 -27.72
N GLY A 43 9.84 16.92 -27.21
CA GLY A 43 9.79 18.20 -27.93
C GLY A 43 8.37 18.77 -28.10
N LYS A 44 7.34 18.10 -27.59
CA LYS A 44 5.94 18.52 -27.69
C LYS A 44 5.67 19.75 -26.81
N GLY A 45 4.88 20.69 -27.32
CA GLY A 45 4.46 21.88 -26.55
C GLY A 45 3.66 21.52 -25.30
N LEU A 46 3.91 22.24 -24.19
CA LEU A 46 3.24 22.05 -22.91
C LEU A 46 2.26 23.19 -22.64
N GLU A 47 0.98 22.87 -22.54
CA GLU A 47 -0.09 23.78 -22.16
C GLU A 47 -0.15 23.99 -20.64
N GLY A 48 -0.60 25.17 -20.21
CA GLY A 48 -0.91 25.46 -18.80
C GLY A 48 0.29 25.84 -17.94
N CYS A 49 1.50 25.87 -18.47
CA CYS A 49 2.69 26.34 -17.75
C CYS A 49 2.65 27.86 -17.56
N ARG A 50 3.00 28.32 -16.37
CA ARG A 50 2.91 29.73 -15.99
C ARG A 50 4.29 30.38 -15.95
N PHE A 51 4.38 31.60 -16.49
CA PHE A 51 5.60 32.41 -16.58
C PHE A 51 5.38 33.78 -16.01
N GLU A 52 6.39 34.31 -15.33
CA GLU A 52 6.48 35.74 -14.98
C GLU A 52 7.48 36.41 -15.90
N LEU A 53 7.08 37.55 -16.48
CA LEU A 53 7.92 38.42 -17.30
C LEU A 53 8.22 39.72 -16.54
N ARG A 54 9.50 40.09 -16.44
CA ARG A 54 9.98 41.30 -15.78
C ARG A 54 10.79 42.15 -16.77
N TYR A 55 10.72 43.44 -16.61
CA TYR A 55 11.53 44.42 -17.36
C TYR A 55 12.65 44.98 -16.47
N LEU A 56 13.89 44.85 -16.92
CA LEU A 56 15.08 45.34 -16.21
C LEU A 56 15.50 46.75 -16.56
N GLY A 57 14.92 47.37 -17.58
CA GLY A 57 15.34 48.66 -18.12
C GLY A 57 16.36 48.55 -19.25
N GLY A 58 17.01 49.64 -19.59
CA GLY A 58 18.01 49.72 -20.68
C GLY A 58 19.41 49.20 -20.30
N GLY A 59 19.62 48.65 -19.08
CA GLY A 59 20.87 48.08 -18.62
C GLY A 59 20.87 46.56 -18.70
N THR A 60 22.07 45.96 -18.66
CA THR A 60 22.26 44.51 -18.89
C THR A 60 22.35 43.67 -17.62
N SER A 61 22.16 44.22 -16.43
CA SER A 61 22.32 43.47 -15.19
C SER A 61 21.42 43.91 -14.04
N GLY A 62 20.78 42.98 -13.40
CA GLY A 62 20.00 43.13 -12.16
C GLY A 62 18.99 42.01 -11.98
N THR A 63 18.88 41.50 -10.78
CA THR A 63 17.89 40.46 -10.36
C THR A 63 16.55 41.11 -9.98
N GLY A 64 16.47 42.41 -9.95
CA GLY A 64 15.24 43.19 -9.75
C GLY A 64 14.52 43.45 -11.06
N GLY A 65 13.54 44.09 -11.19
CA GLY A 65 12.83 44.49 -12.43
C GLY A 65 11.35 44.66 -12.11
N THR A 66 10.71 45.46 -12.98
CA THR A 66 9.27 45.66 -12.86
C THR A 66 8.54 44.47 -13.49
N VAL A 67 7.65 43.85 -12.76
CA VAL A 67 6.78 42.78 -13.30
C VAL A 67 5.90 43.38 -14.41
N ILE A 68 6.00 42.82 -15.61
CA ILE A 68 5.17 43.16 -16.76
C ILE A 68 3.85 42.41 -16.70
N GLY A 69 3.91 41.12 -16.32
CA GLY A 69 2.74 40.28 -16.20
C GLY A 69 3.07 38.82 -15.98
N THR A 70 2.02 38.06 -15.74
CA THR A 70 2.05 36.58 -15.68
C THR A 70 1.31 36.04 -16.88
N TYR A 71 1.88 35.05 -17.55
CA TYR A 71 1.38 34.47 -18.79
C TYR A 71 1.28 32.96 -18.66
N VAL A 72 0.36 32.37 -19.40
CA VAL A 72 0.12 30.91 -19.41
C VAL A 72 0.27 30.40 -20.84
N THR A 73 0.94 29.26 -21.02
CA THR A 73 1.09 28.65 -22.34
C THR A 73 -0.24 28.06 -22.83
N GLY A 74 -0.55 28.29 -24.09
CA GLY A 74 -1.71 27.72 -24.76
C GLY A 74 -1.47 26.27 -25.24
N PRO A 75 -2.45 25.68 -25.99
CA PRO A 75 -2.40 24.31 -26.47
C PRO A 75 -1.18 23.92 -27.31
N ASN A 76 -0.56 24.90 -27.96
CA ASN A 76 0.67 24.74 -28.75
C ASN A 76 1.95 24.88 -27.90
N GLY A 77 1.83 25.04 -26.58
CA GLY A 77 2.96 25.26 -25.69
C GLY A 77 3.53 26.66 -25.71
N ALA A 78 2.82 27.65 -26.28
CA ALA A 78 3.38 28.98 -26.42
C ALA A 78 2.45 30.08 -25.91
N PHE A 79 3.07 31.23 -25.57
CA PHE A 79 2.40 32.53 -25.48
C PHE A 79 3.23 33.59 -26.13
N THR A 80 2.59 34.71 -26.52
CA THR A 80 3.26 35.84 -27.14
C THR A 80 2.92 37.11 -26.39
N VAL A 81 3.96 37.91 -26.11
CA VAL A 81 3.81 39.27 -25.55
C VAL A 81 4.24 40.28 -26.60
N THR A 82 3.33 41.15 -26.94
CA THR A 82 3.54 42.19 -27.94
C THR A 82 3.70 43.58 -27.31
N ASN A 83 4.10 44.56 -28.09
CA ASN A 83 4.27 45.94 -27.66
C ASN A 83 5.34 46.10 -26.56
N LEU A 84 6.39 45.31 -26.63
CA LEU A 84 7.51 45.39 -25.70
C LEU A 84 8.42 46.59 -26.07
N LYS A 85 8.83 47.32 -25.05
CA LYS A 85 9.79 48.44 -25.17
C LYS A 85 11.21 47.90 -25.35
N ARG A 86 12.08 48.70 -25.93
CA ARG A 86 13.52 48.40 -25.97
C ARG A 86 14.06 48.19 -24.55
N GLY A 87 14.85 47.15 -24.35
CA GLY A 87 15.51 46.86 -23.07
C GLY A 87 15.61 45.38 -22.77
N THR A 88 16.13 45.09 -21.59
CA THR A 88 16.33 43.74 -21.11
C THR A 88 15.10 43.23 -20.33
N TYR A 89 14.69 42.01 -20.67
CA TYR A 89 13.61 41.30 -19.99
C TYR A 89 14.14 40.03 -19.36
N ILE A 90 13.56 39.61 -18.21
CA ILE A 90 13.73 38.32 -17.60
C ILE A 90 12.39 37.59 -17.71
N CYS A 91 12.43 36.34 -18.18
CA CYS A 91 11.31 35.42 -18.20
C CYS A 91 11.64 34.21 -17.31
N GLN A 92 10.78 33.93 -16.38
CA GLN A 92 10.95 32.79 -15.41
C GLN A 92 9.70 31.94 -15.35
N GLU A 93 9.85 30.63 -15.39
CA GLU A 93 8.76 29.71 -15.12
C GLU A 93 8.40 29.76 -13.63
N ILE A 94 7.11 29.95 -13.30
CA ILE A 94 6.58 30.00 -11.95
C ILE A 94 5.56 28.89 -11.65
N GLY A 95 5.22 28.06 -12.64
CA GLY A 95 4.34 26.93 -12.50
C GLY A 95 4.38 26.02 -13.72
N SER A 96 4.51 24.70 -13.53
CA SER A 96 4.41 23.71 -14.59
C SER A 96 2.96 23.24 -14.79
N ASP A 97 2.74 22.32 -15.72
CA ASP A 97 1.46 21.67 -16.02
C ASP A 97 1.08 20.56 -15.02
N GLY A 98 1.90 20.31 -13.99
CA GLY A 98 1.71 19.29 -12.98
C GLY A 98 2.29 17.90 -13.33
N ASN A 99 2.68 17.67 -14.58
CA ASN A 99 3.25 16.41 -15.05
C ASN A 99 4.75 16.50 -15.37
N HIS A 100 5.32 17.69 -15.20
CA HIS A 100 6.71 17.99 -15.51
C HIS A 100 7.37 18.71 -14.33
N ILE A 101 8.69 18.53 -14.19
CA ILE A 101 9.48 19.30 -13.24
C ILE A 101 9.53 20.75 -13.71
N ILE A 102 9.26 21.66 -12.78
CA ILE A 102 9.41 23.10 -13.04
C ILE A 102 10.90 23.47 -13.11
N ASP A 103 11.31 24.09 -14.21
CA ASP A 103 12.62 24.73 -14.33
C ASP A 103 12.51 26.21 -13.93
N ARG A 104 13.03 26.54 -12.76
CA ARG A 104 12.98 27.89 -12.19
C ARG A 104 14.13 28.79 -12.65
N GLU A 105 15.03 28.30 -13.50
CA GLU A 105 16.13 29.11 -14.03
C GLU A 105 15.58 30.16 -14.99
N PRO A 106 15.81 31.46 -14.69
CA PRO A 106 15.29 32.51 -15.55
C PRO A 106 16.12 32.66 -16.82
N GLN A 107 15.48 32.96 -17.93
CA GLN A 107 16.15 33.35 -19.16
C GLN A 107 16.05 34.87 -19.38
N THR A 108 17.17 35.47 -19.75
CA THR A 108 17.25 36.91 -20.05
C THR A 108 17.29 37.13 -21.52
N VAL A 109 16.56 38.14 -22.00
CA VAL A 109 16.50 38.50 -23.39
C VAL A 109 16.55 40.02 -23.60
N TRP A 110 17.26 40.43 -24.62
CA TRP A 110 17.30 41.82 -25.07
C TRP A 110 16.31 42.05 -26.22
N ILE A 111 15.46 43.03 -26.07
CA ILE A 111 14.54 43.49 -27.10
C ILE A 111 15.08 44.78 -27.67
N SER A 112 15.39 44.81 -28.97
CA SER A 112 16.04 45.95 -29.64
C SER A 112 15.12 47.13 -29.83
N GLY A 113 13.82 46.87 -29.96
CA GLY A 113 12.83 47.90 -30.32
C GLY A 113 12.88 48.32 -31.79
N GLU A 114 13.63 47.58 -32.61
CA GLU A 114 13.68 47.80 -34.06
C GLU A 114 12.58 47.02 -34.79
N ASP A 115 12.41 47.33 -36.08
CA ASP A 115 11.29 46.84 -36.90
C ASP A 115 11.13 45.33 -36.82
N GLN A 116 9.95 44.90 -36.35
CA GLN A 116 9.48 43.48 -36.33
C GLN A 116 10.41 42.50 -35.64
N ASP A 117 11.16 42.94 -34.62
CA ASP A 117 12.01 42.07 -33.84
C ASP A 117 11.13 41.10 -33.01
N VAL A 118 11.10 39.84 -33.42
CA VAL A 118 10.42 38.76 -32.70
C VAL A 118 11.47 37.84 -32.10
N VAL A 119 11.63 37.89 -30.77
CA VAL A 119 12.57 37.02 -30.07
C VAL A 119 11.81 35.85 -29.49
N THR A 120 12.42 34.66 -29.54
CA THR A 120 11.83 33.44 -28.99
C THR A 120 12.71 32.90 -27.85
N LEU A 121 12.11 32.71 -26.67
CA LEU A 121 12.69 31.94 -25.58
C LEU A 121 12.11 30.53 -25.57
N ARG A 122 12.94 29.55 -25.24
CA ARG A 122 12.56 28.13 -25.20
C ARG A 122 12.87 27.53 -23.84
N PHE A 123 11.85 26.96 -23.19
CA PHE A 123 11.97 26.32 -21.89
C PHE A 123 11.55 24.86 -22.03
N GLY A 124 12.45 23.92 -21.66
CA GLY A 124 12.17 22.49 -21.68
C GLY A 124 12.01 21.96 -20.27
N ASN A 125 10.92 21.29 -19.96
CA ASN A 125 10.76 20.57 -18.70
C ASN A 125 10.85 19.06 -18.91
N ALA A 126 11.51 18.38 -17.98
CA ALA A 126 11.56 16.94 -17.96
C ALA A 126 10.22 16.40 -17.40
N PRO A 127 9.59 15.39 -18.04
CA PRO A 127 8.42 14.76 -17.48
C PRO A 127 8.76 14.03 -16.18
N LEU A 128 7.83 14.06 -15.23
CA LEU A 128 7.88 13.25 -14.01
C LEU A 128 7.85 11.78 -14.37
N GLY A 129 8.34 10.94 -13.47
CA GLY A 129 8.27 9.50 -13.58
C GLY A 129 7.22 8.90 -12.66
N SER A 130 7.07 7.58 -12.71
CA SER A 130 6.14 6.81 -11.88
C SER A 130 6.82 5.57 -11.31
N LEU A 131 6.24 5.00 -10.26
CA LEU A 131 6.59 3.71 -9.70
C LEU A 131 5.34 2.82 -9.68
N LEU A 132 5.43 1.64 -10.25
CA LEU A 132 4.46 0.56 -10.10
C LEU A 132 5.04 -0.54 -9.22
N ILE A 133 4.37 -0.84 -8.12
CA ILE A 133 4.66 -2.01 -7.28
C ILE A 133 3.61 -3.07 -7.58
N THR A 134 4.05 -4.30 -7.82
CA THR A 134 3.19 -5.47 -7.99
C THR A 134 3.46 -6.44 -6.85
N LYS A 135 2.42 -6.85 -6.15
CA LYS A 135 2.46 -7.79 -5.03
C LYS A 135 1.74 -9.08 -5.37
N LEU A 136 2.47 -10.19 -5.36
CA LEU A 136 1.95 -11.50 -5.74
C LEU A 136 2.22 -12.55 -4.67
N SER A 137 1.47 -13.64 -4.70
CA SER A 137 1.74 -14.85 -3.95
C SER A 137 2.97 -15.58 -4.49
N ASP A 138 3.84 -16.06 -3.60
CA ASP A 138 4.99 -16.91 -3.92
C ASP A 138 4.58 -18.39 -3.92
N ASP A 139 3.65 -18.72 -4.81
CA ASP A 139 3.22 -20.07 -5.12
C ASP A 139 3.05 -20.25 -6.62
N SER A 140 2.65 -21.43 -7.06
CA SER A 140 2.51 -21.74 -8.50
C SER A 140 1.43 -20.93 -9.22
N LYS A 141 0.55 -20.23 -8.51
CA LYS A 141 -0.54 -19.44 -9.08
C LYS A 141 -0.18 -17.98 -9.27
N HIS A 142 0.77 -17.47 -8.48
CA HIS A 142 1.15 -16.04 -8.47
C HIS A 142 -0.06 -15.09 -8.39
N GLU A 143 -1.03 -15.43 -7.52
CA GLU A 143 -2.24 -14.62 -7.35
C GLU A 143 -1.90 -13.22 -6.80
N PRO A 144 -2.57 -12.15 -7.29
CA PRO A 144 -2.36 -10.81 -6.78
C PRO A 144 -2.82 -10.66 -5.34
N LEU A 145 -2.00 -10.00 -4.53
CA LEU A 145 -2.27 -9.81 -3.10
C LEU A 145 -2.72 -8.37 -2.81
N SER A 146 -4.03 -8.20 -2.63
CA SER A 146 -4.64 -6.94 -2.19
C SER A 146 -4.53 -6.74 -0.69
N GLY A 147 -4.51 -5.47 -0.24
CA GLY A 147 -4.52 -5.12 1.18
C GLY A 147 -3.15 -5.24 1.87
N VAL A 148 -2.08 -5.44 1.11
CA VAL A 148 -0.70 -5.42 1.60
C VAL A 148 -0.24 -3.97 1.74
N GLU A 149 0.34 -3.62 2.89
CA GLU A 149 0.78 -2.26 3.18
C GLU A 149 2.29 -2.11 3.01
N PHE A 150 2.67 -1.07 2.27
CA PHE A 150 4.05 -0.67 2.02
C PHE A 150 4.36 0.69 2.62
N LEU A 151 5.58 0.85 3.09
CA LEU A 151 6.19 2.13 3.42
C LEU A 151 7.13 2.53 2.28
N LEU A 152 6.90 3.71 1.69
CA LEU A 152 7.71 4.28 0.63
C LEU A 152 8.46 5.51 1.13
N THR A 153 9.77 5.53 0.92
CA THR A 153 10.64 6.66 1.25
C THR A 153 11.59 6.98 0.10
N ASP A 154 12.16 8.19 0.12
CA ASP A 154 13.34 8.49 -0.68
C ASP A 154 14.62 7.93 -0.03
N SER A 155 15.78 8.12 -0.69
CA SER A 155 17.09 7.71 -0.17
C SER A 155 17.54 8.46 1.08
N SER A 156 16.91 9.57 1.41
CA SER A 156 17.17 10.36 2.63
C SER A 156 16.25 9.98 3.79
N GLY A 157 15.31 9.05 3.55
CA GLY A 157 14.32 8.59 4.53
C GLY A 157 13.07 9.46 4.63
N ASN A 158 12.89 10.45 3.72
CA ASN A 158 11.66 11.22 3.69
C ASN A 158 10.51 10.38 3.13
N TYR A 159 9.35 10.48 3.75
CA TYR A 159 8.15 9.76 3.32
C TYR A 159 7.60 10.31 2.00
N LEU A 160 7.17 9.42 1.11
CA LEU A 160 6.47 9.78 -0.12
C LEU A 160 4.96 9.88 0.11
N GLY A 161 4.32 10.80 -0.63
CA GLY A 161 2.87 10.98 -0.56
C GLY A 161 2.38 11.62 0.74
N ASN A 162 1.06 11.55 0.97
CA ASN A 162 0.38 12.31 2.02
C ASN A 162 0.11 11.52 3.32
N ASP A 163 0.26 10.18 3.30
CA ASP A 163 -0.05 9.30 4.44
C ASP A 163 1.24 8.73 5.06
N ASN A 164 2.17 9.60 5.43
CA ASN A 164 3.46 9.22 6.03
C ASN A 164 4.15 8.08 5.27
N GLY A 165 4.07 8.10 3.94
CA GLY A 165 4.67 7.10 3.07
C GLY A 165 3.94 5.76 2.99
N ARG A 166 2.74 5.65 3.55
CA ARG A 166 1.96 4.39 3.55
C ARG A 166 1.10 4.26 2.31
N PHE A 167 1.20 3.11 1.69
CA PHE A 167 0.45 2.74 0.50
C PHE A 167 -0.08 1.31 0.64
N THR A 168 -1.26 1.05 0.13
CA THR A 168 -1.90 -0.27 0.21
C THR A 168 -2.20 -0.80 -1.19
N THR A 169 -1.90 -2.07 -1.44
CA THR A 169 -2.18 -2.71 -2.73
C THR A 169 -3.67 -2.80 -3.00
N ASN A 170 -4.07 -2.50 -4.23
CA ASN A 170 -5.44 -2.59 -4.75
C ASN A 170 -5.86 -4.06 -5.03
N ALA A 171 -7.04 -4.26 -5.63
CA ALA A 171 -7.55 -5.59 -5.97
C ALA A 171 -6.68 -6.35 -6.98
N ALA A 172 -5.90 -5.66 -7.80
CA ALA A 172 -4.92 -6.24 -8.72
C ALA A 172 -3.55 -6.52 -8.06
N GLY A 173 -3.41 -6.27 -6.75
CA GLY A 173 -2.13 -6.40 -6.04
C GLY A 173 -1.15 -5.26 -6.37
N GLU A 174 -1.63 -4.09 -6.79
CA GLU A 174 -0.80 -3.03 -7.33
C GLU A 174 -0.86 -1.75 -6.49
N ILE A 175 0.25 -1.02 -6.48
CA ILE A 175 0.37 0.37 -6.05
C ILE A 175 1.01 1.14 -7.20
N LEU A 176 0.33 2.18 -7.71
CA LEU A 176 0.88 3.12 -8.68
C LEU A 176 1.11 4.46 -7.97
N VAL A 177 2.33 4.97 -8.06
CA VAL A 177 2.73 6.28 -7.54
C VAL A 177 3.25 7.12 -8.71
N ASP A 178 2.49 8.12 -9.07
CA ASP A 178 2.81 9.07 -10.14
C ASP A 178 3.45 10.34 -9.59
N GLY A 179 4.00 11.14 -10.48
CA GLY A 179 4.49 12.48 -10.14
C GLY A 179 5.83 12.47 -9.38
N LEU A 180 6.65 11.45 -9.59
CA LEU A 180 7.96 11.31 -8.95
C LEU A 180 9.05 12.04 -9.74
N GLU A 181 9.95 12.72 -9.04
CA GLU A 181 11.06 13.44 -9.67
C GLU A 181 12.09 12.46 -10.27
N PRO A 182 12.50 12.62 -11.54
CA PRO A 182 13.59 11.87 -12.13
C PRO A 182 14.91 12.04 -11.38
N GLY A 183 15.65 10.94 -11.23
CA GLY A 183 16.87 10.90 -10.43
C GLY A 183 16.64 10.53 -8.97
N MET A 184 15.41 10.59 -8.48
CA MET A 184 15.05 10.09 -7.16
C MET A 184 15.19 8.57 -7.10
N THR A 185 15.70 8.06 -5.98
CA THR A 185 15.62 6.63 -5.64
C THR A 185 14.53 6.43 -4.61
N VAL A 186 13.52 5.65 -4.96
CA VAL A 186 12.46 5.23 -4.05
C VAL A 186 12.83 3.92 -3.39
N ILE A 187 12.66 3.84 -2.08
CA ILE A 187 12.81 2.63 -1.26
C ILE A 187 11.42 2.16 -0.87
N ALA A 188 11.05 0.95 -1.27
CA ALA A 188 9.79 0.33 -0.92
C ALA A 188 10.03 -0.83 0.05
N ARG A 189 9.32 -0.84 1.19
CA ARG A 189 9.37 -1.89 2.20
C ARG A 189 7.96 -2.32 2.55
N GLU A 190 7.71 -3.61 2.58
CA GLU A 190 6.46 -4.14 3.11
C GLU A 190 6.44 -3.98 4.64
N VAL A 191 5.34 -3.47 5.18
CA VAL A 191 5.16 -3.25 6.63
C VAL A 191 4.00 -4.06 7.21
N ARG A 192 3.10 -4.57 6.36
CA ARG A 192 2.01 -5.46 6.77
C ARG A 192 1.62 -6.37 5.60
N ALA A 193 1.74 -7.67 5.82
CA ALA A 193 1.30 -8.69 4.89
C ALA A 193 -0.23 -8.84 4.86
N LYS A 194 -0.74 -9.48 3.83
CA LYS A 194 -2.12 -9.99 3.79
C LYS A 194 -2.26 -11.17 4.76
N THR A 195 -3.39 -11.27 5.46
CA THR A 195 -3.71 -12.43 6.30
C THR A 195 -3.54 -13.73 5.50
N GLY A 196 -2.87 -14.72 6.09
CA GLY A 196 -2.54 -15.98 5.43
C GLY A 196 -1.21 -15.99 4.68
N TYR A 197 -0.43 -14.89 4.74
CA TYR A 197 0.88 -14.77 4.12
C TYR A 197 1.94 -14.31 5.12
N LEU A 198 3.19 -14.68 4.86
CA LEU A 198 4.33 -14.24 5.65
C LEU A 198 4.75 -12.84 5.19
N LEU A 199 5.11 -12.00 6.16
CA LEU A 199 5.73 -10.70 5.89
C LEU A 199 7.17 -10.91 5.39
N ASP A 200 7.51 -10.29 4.25
CA ASP A 200 8.90 -10.07 3.83
C ASP A 200 9.18 -8.56 3.88
N ASP A 201 9.89 -8.13 4.91
CA ASP A 201 10.24 -6.73 5.14
C ASP A 201 11.52 -6.29 4.41
N SER A 202 12.07 -7.12 3.54
CA SER A 202 13.24 -6.80 2.73
C SER A 202 12.94 -5.65 1.77
N PRO A 203 13.67 -4.52 1.84
CA PRO A 203 13.39 -3.38 0.98
C PRO A 203 13.87 -3.61 -0.45
N GLN A 204 13.13 -3.09 -1.43
CA GLN A 204 13.56 -2.95 -2.81
C GLN A 204 13.71 -1.47 -3.18
N HIS A 205 14.54 -1.20 -4.17
CA HIS A 205 14.91 0.15 -4.60
C HIS A 205 14.59 0.36 -6.07
N ALA A 206 14.02 1.52 -6.40
CA ALA A 206 13.74 1.92 -7.77
C ALA A 206 14.31 3.31 -8.07
N LEU A 207 15.15 3.43 -9.09
CA LEU A 207 15.56 4.72 -9.63
C LEU A 207 14.49 5.23 -10.59
N ILE A 208 13.95 6.40 -10.31
CA ILE A 208 12.93 7.04 -11.13
C ILE A 208 13.60 7.71 -12.33
N LYS A 209 13.09 7.41 -13.53
CA LYS A 209 13.54 8.02 -14.78
C LYS A 209 12.46 8.89 -15.39
N SER A 210 12.89 9.93 -16.10
CA SER A 210 12.00 10.90 -16.73
C SER A 210 11.03 10.23 -17.71
N GLY A 211 9.72 10.40 -17.46
CA GLY A 211 8.63 9.87 -18.27
C GLY A 211 8.63 8.35 -18.43
N GLU A 212 9.11 7.64 -17.41
CA GLU A 212 9.09 6.17 -17.36
C GLU A 212 8.44 5.70 -16.07
N THR A 213 7.84 4.52 -16.12
CA THR A 213 7.34 3.82 -14.93
C THR A 213 8.38 2.80 -14.50
N ALA A 214 8.95 2.97 -13.32
CA ALA A 214 9.78 1.95 -12.69
C ALA A 214 8.90 0.84 -12.13
N HIS A 215 9.36 -0.40 -12.15
CA HIS A 215 8.62 -1.56 -11.67
C HIS A 215 9.36 -2.25 -10.54
N LEU A 216 8.66 -2.53 -9.43
CA LEU A 216 9.11 -3.40 -8.36
C LEU A 216 8.10 -4.55 -8.20
N GLN A 217 8.60 -5.75 -8.03
CA GLN A 217 7.77 -6.93 -7.76
C GLN A 217 8.16 -7.53 -6.42
N PHE A 218 7.15 -7.75 -5.57
CA PHE A 218 7.29 -8.40 -4.28
C PHE A 218 6.46 -9.68 -4.23
N LEU A 219 7.02 -10.71 -3.62
CA LEU A 219 6.37 -11.99 -3.44
C LEU A 219 6.20 -12.28 -1.94
N ASN A 220 5.05 -12.82 -1.52
CA ASN A 220 4.89 -13.36 -0.17
C ASN A 220 4.53 -14.84 -0.22
N GLN A 221 5.18 -15.61 0.64
CA GLN A 221 4.86 -17.01 0.80
C GLN A 221 3.54 -17.16 1.55
N PRO A 222 2.61 -18.02 1.08
CA PRO A 222 1.46 -18.41 1.86
C PRO A 222 1.92 -19.03 3.19
N ALA A 223 1.30 -18.67 4.29
CA ALA A 223 1.52 -19.34 5.55
C ALA A 223 0.96 -20.76 5.50
N GLY A 224 1.36 -21.61 6.45
CA GLY A 224 0.83 -22.95 6.56
C GLY A 224 -0.51 -23.04 7.28
N ASN A 225 -1.08 -24.25 7.35
CA ASN A 225 -2.32 -24.56 8.03
C ASN A 225 -2.12 -25.73 9.01
N LEU A 226 -2.86 -25.72 10.10
CA LEU A 226 -2.93 -26.81 11.07
C LEU A 226 -4.36 -27.31 11.19
N ILE A 227 -4.54 -28.61 11.12
CA ILE A 227 -5.81 -29.30 11.38
C ILE A 227 -5.60 -30.19 12.61
N ILE A 228 -6.38 -29.99 13.66
CA ILE A 228 -6.53 -30.92 14.73
C ILE A 228 -7.77 -31.76 14.43
N ARG A 229 -7.62 -33.08 14.43
CA ARG A 229 -8.72 -34.02 14.23
C ARG A 229 -8.90 -34.83 15.50
N LYS A 230 -10.10 -34.80 16.09
CA LYS A 230 -10.47 -35.49 17.29
C LYS A 230 -11.51 -36.57 17.03
N VAL A 231 -11.17 -37.80 17.32
CA VAL A 231 -12.01 -38.97 17.05
C VAL A 231 -12.08 -39.93 18.24
N SER A 232 -13.14 -40.70 18.28
CA SER A 232 -13.28 -41.85 19.20
C SER A 232 -12.31 -42.98 18.80
N SER A 233 -11.66 -43.62 19.75
CA SER A 233 -10.91 -44.85 19.52
C SER A 233 -11.81 -46.11 19.43
N GLY A 234 -13.14 -45.91 19.49
CA GLY A 234 -14.10 -46.97 19.25
C GLY A 234 -14.10 -47.45 17.80
N PRO A 235 -14.79 -48.56 17.50
CA PRO A 235 -14.70 -49.24 16.20
C PRO A 235 -15.13 -48.39 15.00
N ASN A 236 -15.94 -47.35 15.21
CA ASN A 236 -16.44 -46.50 14.15
C ASN A 236 -15.61 -45.22 13.93
N GLY A 237 -14.66 -44.89 14.82
CA GLY A 237 -13.83 -43.68 14.70
C GLY A 237 -14.64 -42.39 14.63
N GLU A 238 -15.74 -42.25 15.38
CA GLU A 238 -16.67 -41.12 15.32
C GLU A 238 -15.96 -39.78 15.70
N PRO A 239 -16.28 -38.69 15.00
CA PRO A 239 -15.75 -37.39 15.35
C PRO A 239 -16.30 -36.89 16.69
N LEU A 240 -15.48 -36.25 17.50
CA LEU A 240 -15.86 -35.72 18.82
C LEU A 240 -15.93 -34.20 18.79
N GLU A 241 -17.16 -33.66 18.89
CA GLU A 241 -17.44 -32.21 18.96
C GLU A 241 -17.24 -31.70 20.41
N GLY A 242 -16.75 -30.45 20.58
CA GLY A 242 -16.69 -29.75 21.87
C GLY A 242 -15.51 -30.14 22.76
N VAL A 243 -14.54 -30.88 22.23
CA VAL A 243 -13.31 -31.21 22.96
C VAL A 243 -12.39 -30.01 22.99
N GLU A 244 -11.87 -29.66 24.18
CA GLU A 244 -11.03 -28.50 24.40
C GLU A 244 -9.54 -28.80 24.21
N PHE A 245 -8.88 -27.96 23.45
CA PHE A 245 -7.44 -27.99 23.22
C PHE A 245 -6.78 -26.67 23.59
N LYS A 246 -5.60 -26.76 24.22
CA LYS A 246 -4.65 -25.66 24.27
C LYS A 246 -3.64 -25.83 23.14
N ILE A 247 -3.53 -24.82 22.26
CA ILE A 247 -2.64 -24.85 21.12
C ILE A 247 -1.76 -23.60 21.15
N THR A 248 -0.44 -23.81 21.16
CA THR A 248 0.56 -22.74 21.22
C THR A 248 1.73 -23.06 20.30
N TYR A 249 2.56 -22.09 20.02
CA TYR A 249 3.90 -22.34 19.51
C TYR A 249 4.77 -22.98 20.61
N ALA A 250 5.92 -23.55 20.22
CA ALA A 250 6.84 -24.20 21.16
C ALA A 250 7.42 -23.23 22.20
N ASP A 251 7.47 -21.94 21.94
CA ASP A 251 7.88 -20.89 22.88
C ASP A 251 6.76 -20.45 23.84
N GLY A 252 5.57 -21.04 23.72
CA GLY A 252 4.39 -20.73 24.53
C GLY A 252 3.54 -19.57 24.01
N SER A 253 3.93 -18.88 22.94
CA SER A 253 3.12 -17.86 22.30
C SER A 253 1.88 -18.49 21.63
N PHE A 254 0.81 -17.68 21.47
CA PHE A 254 -0.45 -18.16 20.91
C PHE A 254 -0.39 -18.22 19.38
N VAL A 255 -0.99 -19.24 18.80
CA VAL A 255 -1.21 -19.34 17.35
C VAL A 255 -2.43 -18.49 16.96
N PRO A 256 -2.58 -18.13 15.67
CA PRO A 256 -3.79 -17.46 15.18
C PRO A 256 -5.06 -18.28 15.44
N ASP A 257 -6.21 -17.59 15.51
CA ASP A 257 -7.51 -18.27 15.55
C ASP A 257 -7.95 -18.74 14.14
N ALA A 258 -9.14 -19.30 14.06
CA ALA A 258 -9.70 -19.77 12.78
C ALA A 258 -9.91 -18.64 11.73
N ASN A 259 -9.91 -17.37 12.16
CA ASN A 259 -10.02 -16.18 11.30
C ASN A 259 -8.66 -15.58 10.96
N GLY A 260 -7.56 -16.16 11.46
CA GLY A 260 -6.20 -15.65 11.27
C GLY A 260 -5.80 -14.54 12.25
N GLU A 261 -6.64 -14.21 13.24
CA GLU A 261 -6.30 -13.31 14.35
C GLU A 261 -5.60 -14.08 15.47
N LEU A 262 -4.77 -13.39 16.25
CA LEU A 262 -4.11 -14.01 17.39
C LEU A 262 -5.14 -14.46 18.45
N SER A 263 -5.08 -15.73 18.86
CA SER A 263 -5.88 -16.21 19.98
C SER A 263 -5.51 -15.47 21.27
N SER A 264 -6.51 -15.08 22.04
CA SER A 264 -6.31 -14.38 23.31
C SER A 264 -5.87 -15.29 24.47
N ASN A 265 -6.08 -16.62 24.36
CA ASN A 265 -5.82 -17.57 25.42
C ASN A 265 -5.25 -18.93 24.95
N GLY A 266 -5.16 -19.16 23.64
CA GLY A 266 -4.71 -20.41 23.05
C GLY A 266 -5.69 -21.57 23.21
N ILE A 267 -6.95 -21.33 23.56
CA ILE A 267 -7.99 -22.37 23.78
C ILE A 267 -8.88 -22.45 22.53
N TYR A 268 -9.08 -23.70 22.09
CA TYR A 268 -9.87 -24.04 20.91
C TYR A 268 -10.78 -25.23 21.20
N TYR A 269 -11.88 -25.30 20.47
CA TYR A 269 -12.87 -26.38 20.58
C TYR A 269 -13.11 -27.06 19.25
N THR A 270 -13.22 -28.39 19.25
CA THR A 270 -13.56 -29.14 18.03
C THR A 270 -14.99 -28.87 17.61
N ASN A 271 -15.19 -28.76 16.31
CA ASN A 271 -16.51 -28.60 15.67
C ASN A 271 -17.24 -29.92 15.50
N LYS A 272 -18.41 -29.91 14.85
CA LYS A 272 -19.23 -31.11 14.57
C LYS A 272 -18.51 -32.23 13.80
N SER A 273 -17.49 -31.86 13.01
CA SER A 273 -16.65 -32.81 12.29
C SER A 273 -15.47 -33.32 13.15
N GLY A 274 -15.42 -32.95 14.43
CA GLY A 274 -14.31 -33.26 15.32
C GLY A 274 -13.01 -32.51 14.97
N GLU A 275 -13.09 -31.37 14.29
CA GLU A 275 -11.91 -30.66 13.78
C GLU A 275 -11.78 -29.26 14.38
N ILE A 276 -10.51 -28.84 14.55
CA ILE A 276 -10.08 -27.42 14.69
C ILE A 276 -9.21 -27.15 13.49
N ARG A 277 -9.53 -26.07 12.75
CA ARG A 277 -8.76 -25.60 11.58
C ARG A 277 -8.17 -24.23 11.88
N ILE A 278 -6.85 -24.12 11.79
CA ILE A 278 -6.10 -22.89 12.06
C ILE A 278 -5.29 -22.58 10.81
N SER A 279 -5.48 -21.38 10.26
CA SER A 279 -4.71 -20.86 9.14
C SER A 279 -3.63 -19.88 9.63
N SER A 280 -2.72 -19.49 8.73
CA SER A 280 -1.65 -18.52 9.03
C SER A 280 -0.67 -18.99 10.11
N VAL A 281 -0.38 -20.28 10.13
CA VAL A 281 0.52 -20.92 11.11
C VAL A 281 1.84 -21.27 10.43
N VAL A 282 2.96 -20.91 11.06
CA VAL A 282 4.30 -21.35 10.62
C VAL A 282 5.19 -21.55 11.85
N GLY A 283 5.88 -22.68 11.89
CA GLY A 283 6.76 -23.01 12.98
C GLY A 283 6.34 -24.26 13.75
N THR A 284 6.97 -24.51 14.89
CA THR A 284 6.69 -25.67 15.75
C THR A 284 5.48 -25.37 16.63
N VAL A 285 4.42 -26.16 16.46
CA VAL A 285 3.17 -26.06 17.24
C VAL A 285 3.02 -27.22 18.19
N VAL A 286 2.55 -26.91 19.40
CA VAL A 286 2.22 -27.86 20.44
C VAL A 286 0.72 -27.82 20.68
N ALA A 287 0.03 -28.92 20.47
CA ALA A 287 -1.39 -29.11 20.78
C ALA A 287 -1.60 -30.06 21.93
N THR A 288 -2.29 -29.62 22.97
CA THR A 288 -2.59 -30.39 24.16
C THR A 288 -4.09 -30.45 24.37
N GLU A 289 -4.67 -31.64 24.46
CA GLU A 289 -6.05 -31.81 24.90
C GLU A 289 -6.17 -31.48 26.38
N THR A 290 -6.99 -30.49 26.73
CA THR A 290 -7.16 -30.03 28.12
C THR A 290 -8.42 -30.57 28.76
N LYS A 291 -9.48 -30.80 27.94
CA LYS A 291 -10.76 -31.29 28.46
C LYS A 291 -11.50 -32.11 27.40
N THR A 292 -11.98 -33.27 27.79
CA THR A 292 -12.83 -34.09 26.91
C THR A 292 -14.32 -33.85 27.18
N ILE A 293 -15.17 -34.49 26.38
CA ILE A 293 -16.61 -34.48 26.51
C ILE A 293 -17.12 -35.65 27.37
N PRO A 294 -18.33 -35.57 27.96
CA PRO A 294 -18.92 -36.67 28.71
C PRO A 294 -18.97 -37.96 27.90
N GLY A 295 -18.71 -39.09 28.55
CA GLY A 295 -18.70 -40.43 27.93
C GLY A 295 -17.36 -40.82 27.30
N PHE A 296 -16.32 -40.02 27.48
CA PHE A 296 -14.97 -40.28 26.97
C PHE A 296 -13.90 -40.00 28.02
N THR A 297 -12.75 -40.66 27.91
CA THR A 297 -11.53 -40.38 28.67
C THR A 297 -10.41 -39.97 27.73
N ILE A 298 -9.58 -38.99 28.17
CA ILE A 298 -8.38 -38.59 27.48
C ILE A 298 -7.39 -39.72 27.44
N ASP A 299 -6.75 -39.97 26.33
CA ASP A 299 -5.58 -40.85 26.24
C ASP A 299 -4.32 -40.06 26.64
N GLU A 300 -3.89 -40.23 27.87
CA GLU A 300 -2.75 -39.49 28.45
C GLU A 300 -1.43 -39.72 27.68
N ALA A 301 -1.28 -40.86 27.00
CA ALA A 301 -0.08 -41.13 26.18
C ALA A 301 0.03 -40.26 24.93
N THR A 302 -1.10 -39.85 24.40
CA THR A 302 -1.17 -39.02 23.16
C THR A 302 -1.82 -37.66 23.39
N ARG A 303 -2.03 -37.27 24.65
CA ARG A 303 -2.67 -36.03 25.09
C ARG A 303 -2.03 -34.79 24.50
N THR A 304 -0.69 -34.79 24.32
CA THR A 304 0.08 -33.70 23.76
C THR A 304 0.82 -34.21 22.53
N GLN A 305 0.68 -33.48 21.43
CA GLN A 305 1.41 -33.72 20.18
C GLN A 305 2.06 -32.44 19.68
N THR A 306 3.17 -32.59 18.98
CA THR A 306 3.95 -31.48 18.41
C THR A 306 4.14 -31.71 16.91
N VAL A 307 4.05 -30.65 16.12
CA VAL A 307 4.26 -30.68 14.67
C VAL A 307 4.94 -29.42 14.20
N VAL A 308 5.75 -29.53 13.14
CA VAL A 308 6.30 -28.37 12.42
C VAL A 308 5.39 -28.08 11.23
N VAL A 309 4.84 -26.88 11.17
CA VAL A 309 4.06 -26.37 10.03
C VAL A 309 4.96 -25.47 9.22
N ASN A 310 5.21 -25.81 7.96
CA ASN A 310 5.99 -25.00 7.04
C ASN A 310 5.10 -24.06 6.23
N PRO A 311 5.68 -23.00 5.62
CA PRO A 311 4.96 -22.17 4.66
C PRO A 311 4.35 -23.03 3.55
N ASN A 312 3.15 -22.66 3.11
CA ASN A 312 2.39 -23.35 2.05
C ASN A 312 2.11 -24.83 2.30
N ASP A 313 2.11 -25.26 3.57
CA ASP A 313 1.90 -26.64 3.99
C ASP A 313 0.63 -26.78 4.84
N THR A 314 0.08 -27.98 4.92
CA THR A 314 -1.03 -28.31 5.80
C THR A 314 -0.68 -29.55 6.63
N GLN A 315 -0.54 -29.35 7.92
CA GLN A 315 -0.28 -30.43 8.86
C GLN A 315 -1.56 -30.86 9.59
N THR A 316 -1.69 -32.17 9.87
CA THR A 316 -2.81 -32.72 10.60
C THR A 316 -2.32 -33.52 11.80
N LEU A 317 -2.82 -33.17 12.98
CA LEU A 317 -2.64 -33.97 14.20
C LEU A 317 -3.96 -34.70 14.54
N THR A 318 -3.89 -35.98 14.77
CA THR A 318 -5.08 -36.77 15.14
C THR A 318 -4.97 -37.26 16.57
N PHE A 319 -6.01 -36.96 17.36
CA PHE A 319 -6.13 -37.35 18.77
C PHE A 319 -7.28 -38.33 18.96
N TYR A 320 -7.07 -39.32 19.82
CA TYR A 320 -8.05 -40.34 20.09
C TYR A 320 -8.49 -40.29 21.55
N ASN A 321 -9.81 -40.43 21.84
CA ASN A 321 -10.33 -40.64 23.17
C ASN A 321 -11.05 -41.96 23.24
N LYS A 322 -10.91 -42.62 24.38
CA LYS A 322 -11.56 -43.90 24.65
C LYS A 322 -12.98 -43.67 25.18
N PRO A 323 -13.99 -44.30 24.58
CA PRO A 323 -15.32 -44.27 25.17
C PRO A 323 -15.28 -44.92 26.57
N THR A 324 -15.98 -44.27 27.50
CA THR A 324 -16.12 -44.88 28.86
C THR A 324 -17.08 -46.04 28.78
N THR A 325 -16.71 -47.11 29.46
CA THR A 325 -17.60 -48.27 29.62
C THR A 325 -18.58 -47.97 30.75
N THR A 326 -19.86 -48.20 30.52
CA THR A 326 -20.92 -48.07 31.54
C THR A 326 -21.27 -49.47 32.08
N LEU A 327 -21.23 -49.62 33.38
CA LEU A 327 -21.79 -50.79 34.06
C LEU A 327 -23.19 -50.44 34.53
N ILE A 328 -24.19 -51.24 34.11
CA ILE A 328 -25.55 -51.12 34.57
C ILE A 328 -25.82 -52.31 35.53
N LEU A 329 -26.07 -51.98 36.77
CA LEU A 329 -26.48 -52.95 37.77
C LEU A 329 -28.00 -52.95 37.99
N GLN A 330 -28.66 -54.07 37.76
CA GLN A 330 -30.09 -54.19 37.95
C GLN A 330 -30.36 -55.28 38.99
N LYS A 331 -31.11 -54.90 40.00
CA LYS A 331 -31.52 -55.87 41.09
C LYS A 331 -33.01 -56.12 40.93
N TYR A 332 -33.35 -57.40 40.99
CA TYR A 332 -34.71 -57.91 40.92
C TYR A 332 -35.05 -58.82 42.07
N ILE A 333 -36.31 -58.94 42.43
CA ILE A 333 -36.81 -59.93 43.40
C ILE A 333 -36.78 -61.32 42.76
N SER A 334 -36.10 -62.29 43.45
CA SER A 334 -36.02 -63.64 42.94
C SER A 334 -37.43 -64.31 42.88
N GLY A 335 -37.70 -64.96 41.76
CA GLY A 335 -39.01 -65.60 41.53
C GLY A 335 -40.09 -64.72 40.95
N THR A 336 -39.86 -63.45 40.79
CA THR A 336 -40.75 -62.51 40.07
C THR A 336 -40.27 -62.27 38.62
N LYS A 337 -41.19 -61.93 37.71
CA LYS A 337 -40.80 -61.54 36.35
C LYS A 337 -40.33 -60.04 36.34
N ASN A 338 -39.02 -59.86 36.61
CA ASN A 338 -38.37 -58.60 36.51
C ASN A 338 -38.98 -57.45 37.36
N GLU A 339 -39.48 -57.80 38.59
CA GLU A 339 -39.90 -56.80 39.56
C GLU A 339 -38.65 -56.14 40.19
N PRO A 340 -38.40 -54.80 39.90
CA PRO A 340 -37.20 -54.11 40.37
C PRO A 340 -37.19 -54.02 41.91
N LEU A 341 -36.03 -54.29 42.53
CA LEU A 341 -35.81 -54.10 43.97
C LEU A 341 -34.99 -52.85 44.24
N ALA A 342 -35.66 -51.80 44.69
CA ALA A 342 -35.05 -50.51 45.01
C ALA A 342 -34.37 -50.54 46.40
N GLY A 343 -33.42 -49.65 46.64
CA GLY A 343 -32.73 -49.41 47.92
C GLY A 343 -31.65 -50.42 48.26
N VAL A 344 -31.23 -51.25 47.31
CA VAL A 344 -30.11 -52.17 47.48
C VAL A 344 -28.81 -51.47 47.20
N GLN A 345 -27.90 -51.47 48.14
CA GLN A 345 -26.56 -50.85 47.95
C GLN A 345 -25.58 -51.88 47.41
N PHE A 346 -24.78 -51.48 46.43
CA PHE A 346 -23.71 -52.29 45.85
C PHE A 346 -22.36 -51.63 46.11
N LEU A 347 -21.35 -52.41 46.51
CA LEU A 347 -19.95 -52.00 46.39
C LEU A 347 -19.41 -52.56 45.07
N VAL A 348 -18.94 -51.68 44.16
CA VAL A 348 -18.35 -52.09 42.92
C VAL A 348 -16.85 -51.93 42.98
N THR A 349 -16.12 -53.04 42.75
CA THR A 349 -14.65 -53.01 42.63
C THR A 349 -14.20 -53.71 41.36
N ASP A 350 -12.99 -53.41 40.91
CA ASP A 350 -12.32 -54.22 39.88
C ASP A 350 -11.76 -55.50 40.39
N SER A 351 -11.10 -56.24 39.53
CA SER A 351 -10.51 -57.56 39.91
C SER A 351 -9.35 -57.48 40.93
N SER A 352 -8.76 -56.30 41.12
CA SER A 352 -7.72 -56.06 42.13
C SER A 352 -8.29 -55.63 43.49
N GLY A 353 -9.62 -55.42 43.57
CA GLY A 353 -10.30 -54.90 44.75
C GLY A 353 -10.31 -53.35 44.82
N ALA A 354 -9.82 -52.66 43.80
CA ALA A 354 -9.91 -51.20 43.74
C ALA A 354 -11.34 -50.76 43.43
N VAL A 355 -11.83 -49.74 44.14
CA VAL A 355 -13.20 -49.25 43.97
C VAL A 355 -13.39 -48.63 42.59
N VAL A 356 -14.53 -48.82 41.92
CA VAL A 356 -14.90 -48.33 40.60
C VAL A 356 -15.94 -47.21 40.76
N GLY A 357 -15.65 -46.06 40.17
CA GLY A 357 -16.58 -44.91 40.12
C GLY A 357 -16.54 -44.00 41.36
N PRO A 358 -17.44 -42.99 41.44
CA PRO A 358 -17.56 -42.07 42.58
C PRO A 358 -18.12 -42.74 43.82
N ASN A 359 -18.23 -41.99 44.93
CA ASN A 359 -18.81 -42.43 46.20
C ASN A 359 -18.12 -43.68 46.83
N ASN A 360 -16.79 -43.77 46.70
CA ASN A 360 -16.03 -44.92 47.18
C ASN A 360 -16.59 -46.28 46.68
N GLY A 361 -17.12 -46.30 45.44
CA GLY A 361 -17.64 -47.51 44.83
C GLY A 361 -19.03 -47.95 45.31
N TYR A 362 -19.70 -47.16 46.13
CA TYR A 362 -21.05 -47.45 46.59
C TYR A 362 -22.12 -46.82 45.72
N TYR A 363 -23.09 -47.63 45.29
CA TYR A 363 -24.20 -47.25 44.41
C TYR A 363 -25.53 -47.78 44.97
#